data_1ceafe94984d9a0359d196a0b6401115
#
_entry.id   1ceafe94984d9a0359d196a0b6401115
#
_cell.length_a   1.000
_cell.length_b   1.000
_cell.length_c   1.000
_cell.angle_alpha   90.00
_cell.angle_beta   90.00
_cell.angle_gamma   90.00
#
_symmetry.space_group_name_H-M   'P 1'
#
loop_
_entity.id
_entity.type
_entity.pdbx_description
1 polymer ?
#
loop_
_entity_poly.entity_id
_entity_poly.type
_entity_poly.pdbx_seq_one_letter_code
_entity_poly.pdbx_strand_id
1 'polypeptide(L)'
;AIPDFLWALSLILILGVAIPVMPIFGRMDLTISFDSWTNFYLIESLLRGRFEVTRSVLYHMVLPALSLALPLMAITARVLKSCLNAEMNREYITLARTRGFGRLRIIYREALRNALVPATALSGVQFTFLIGGTVLVERIFGYPGIGNMAIDAVINRDLPLIQGLVLTFAVLFILVNLFIDICIT
;
A
#
# COMPACT_ATOMS: atom_id res chain seq x y z
N ALA A 1 -8.22 9.50 -13.14
CA ALA A 1 -7.36 8.50 -12.48
C ALA A 1 -7.69 7.13 -13.06
N ILE A 2 -6.69 6.31 -13.33
CA ILE A 2 -6.88 4.93 -13.79
C ILE A 2 -7.27 4.11 -12.54
N PRO A 3 -8.36 3.34 -12.55
CA PRO A 3 -8.76 2.50 -11.41
C PRO A 3 -7.69 1.44 -11.06
N ASP A 4 -7.60 1.07 -9.78
CA ASP A 4 -6.56 0.16 -9.25
C ASP A 4 -6.61 -1.23 -9.89
N PHE A 5 -7.81 -1.73 -10.21
CA PHE A 5 -7.96 -3.03 -10.87
C PHE A 5 -7.40 -3.06 -12.31
N LEU A 6 -7.40 -1.93 -13.01
CA LEU A 6 -6.77 -1.85 -14.34
C LEU A 6 -5.23 -1.93 -14.23
N TRP A 7 -4.65 -1.38 -13.17
CA TRP A 7 -3.23 -1.57 -12.88
C TRP A 7 -2.92 -3.03 -12.60
N ALA A 8 -3.77 -3.71 -11.80
CA ALA A 8 -3.62 -5.13 -11.53
C ALA A 8 -3.63 -5.97 -12.80
N LEU A 9 -4.63 -5.78 -13.67
CA LEU A 9 -4.75 -6.49 -14.96
C LEU A 9 -3.59 -6.17 -15.91
N SER A 10 -3.16 -4.90 -15.98
CA SER A 10 -2.04 -4.49 -16.83
C SER A 10 -0.71 -5.13 -16.36
N LEU A 11 -0.47 -5.18 -15.06
CA LEU A 11 0.71 -5.82 -14.49
C LEU A 11 0.71 -7.33 -14.72
N ILE A 12 -0.43 -7.99 -14.56
CA ILE A 12 -0.57 -9.41 -14.89
C ILE A 12 -0.24 -9.65 -16.38
N LEU A 13 -0.79 -8.83 -17.27
CA LEU A 13 -0.56 -8.98 -18.70
C LEU A 13 0.93 -8.77 -19.06
N ILE A 14 1.56 -7.75 -18.50
CA ILE A 14 2.95 -7.41 -18.83
C ILE A 14 3.93 -8.36 -18.14
N LEU A 15 3.86 -8.49 -16.80
CA LEU A 15 4.86 -9.22 -16.02
C LEU A 15 4.53 -10.70 -15.79
N GLY A 16 3.30 -11.09 -16.02
CA GLY A 16 2.86 -12.47 -15.86
C GLY A 16 2.74 -13.22 -17.19
N VAL A 17 2.25 -12.55 -18.25
CA VAL A 17 1.98 -13.20 -19.54
C VAL A 17 3.02 -12.85 -20.60
N ALA A 18 3.27 -11.55 -20.84
CA ALA A 18 4.18 -11.11 -21.91
C ALA A 18 5.65 -11.37 -21.54
N ILE A 19 6.01 -11.10 -20.29
CA ILE A 19 7.35 -11.35 -19.72
C ILE A 19 7.12 -12.20 -18.47
N PRO A 20 7.03 -13.55 -18.55
CA PRO A 20 6.63 -14.41 -17.45
C PRO A 20 7.72 -14.48 -16.37
N VAL A 21 7.90 -13.37 -15.67
CA VAL A 21 8.90 -13.21 -14.59
C VAL A 21 8.26 -13.36 -13.23
N MET A 22 6.93 -13.10 -13.10
CA MET A 22 6.25 -13.05 -11.82
C MET A 22 5.03 -13.95 -11.75
N PRO A 23 4.76 -14.59 -10.57
CA PRO A 23 3.56 -15.38 -10.38
C PRO A 23 2.33 -14.48 -10.40
N ILE A 24 1.29 -14.94 -11.10
CA ILE A 24 0.06 -14.16 -11.34
C ILE A 24 -1.09 -14.58 -10.41
N PHE A 25 -0.96 -15.68 -9.69
CA PHE A 25 -2.06 -16.24 -8.91
C PHE A 25 -1.58 -16.94 -7.64
N GLY A 26 -2.36 -16.82 -6.58
CA GLY A 26 -2.12 -17.53 -5.33
C GLY A 26 -1.20 -16.80 -4.36
N ARG A 27 -0.95 -17.42 -3.23
CA ARG A 27 -0.20 -16.88 -2.08
C ARG A 27 1.24 -17.38 -2.02
N MET A 28 1.49 -18.56 -2.57
CA MET A 28 2.81 -19.19 -2.66
C MET A 28 2.80 -20.27 -3.74
N ASP A 29 3.97 -20.77 -4.09
CA ASP A 29 4.14 -21.84 -5.06
C ASP A 29 3.46 -23.13 -4.57
N LEU A 30 2.67 -23.77 -5.45
CA LEU A 30 1.95 -25.01 -5.17
C LEU A 30 2.88 -26.22 -4.93
N THR A 31 4.15 -26.09 -5.34
CA THR A 31 5.16 -27.15 -5.13
C THR A 31 5.67 -27.20 -3.70
N ILE A 32 5.45 -26.13 -2.92
CA ILE A 32 5.95 -26.01 -1.55
C ILE A 32 4.80 -26.38 -0.59
N SER A 33 4.91 -27.53 0.08
CA SER A 33 3.99 -27.88 1.18
C SER A 33 4.42 -27.17 2.46
N PHE A 34 3.55 -26.34 3.00
CA PHE A 34 3.77 -25.67 4.27
C PHE A 34 2.53 -25.76 5.16
N ASP A 35 2.61 -26.58 6.21
CA ASP A 35 1.58 -26.66 7.24
C ASP A 35 1.73 -25.48 8.22
N SER A 36 0.85 -24.50 8.08
CA SER A 36 0.81 -23.35 8.98
C SER A 36 -0.22 -23.55 10.09
N TRP A 37 0.13 -23.20 11.32
CA TRP A 37 -0.78 -23.26 12.47
C TRP A 37 -1.66 -22.01 12.55
N THR A 38 -1.11 -20.86 12.16
CA THR A 38 -1.76 -19.54 12.33
C THR A 38 -2.25 -18.92 11.03
N ASN A 39 -2.03 -19.56 9.87
CA ASN A 39 -2.25 -18.99 8.55
C ASN A 39 -1.44 -17.68 8.23
N PHE A 40 -0.58 -17.23 9.15
CA PHE A 40 0.37 -16.13 8.92
C PHE A 40 1.68 -16.66 8.33
N TYR A 41 1.66 -17.05 7.07
CA TYR A 41 2.78 -17.71 6.39
C TYR A 41 4.10 -16.94 6.47
N LEU A 42 4.09 -15.62 6.37
CA LEU A 42 5.31 -14.80 6.48
C LEU A 42 5.95 -14.88 7.86
N ILE A 43 5.15 -14.68 8.92
CA ILE A 43 5.66 -14.68 10.30
C ILE A 43 6.11 -16.08 10.68
N GLU A 44 5.32 -17.08 10.37
CA GLU A 44 5.59 -18.45 10.73
C GLU A 44 6.78 -19.05 9.96
N SER A 45 6.93 -18.74 8.68
CA SER A 45 8.07 -19.19 7.89
C SER A 45 9.39 -18.53 8.34
N LEU A 46 9.35 -17.27 8.77
CA LEU A 46 10.48 -16.59 9.39
C LEU A 46 10.86 -17.20 10.73
N LEU A 47 9.88 -17.47 11.61
CA LEU A 47 10.12 -18.08 12.94
C LEU A 47 10.65 -19.51 12.82
N ARG A 48 10.23 -20.26 11.81
CA ARG A 48 10.68 -21.64 11.56
C ARG A 48 11.94 -21.71 10.71
N GLY A 49 12.52 -20.57 10.30
CA GLY A 49 13.74 -20.51 9.48
C GLY A 49 13.58 -21.09 8.06
N ARG A 50 12.33 -21.22 7.56
CA ARG A 50 12.04 -21.74 6.21
C ARG A 50 12.06 -20.60 5.19
N PHE A 51 13.26 -20.15 4.85
CA PHE A 51 13.47 -19.01 3.93
C PHE A 51 12.90 -19.23 2.53
N GLU A 52 12.79 -20.47 2.07
CA GLU A 52 12.19 -20.80 0.76
C GLU A 52 10.70 -20.39 0.71
N VAL A 53 9.97 -20.71 1.79
CA VAL A 53 8.54 -20.33 1.93
C VAL A 53 8.41 -18.81 2.00
N THR A 54 9.23 -18.15 2.83
CA THR A 54 9.24 -16.70 2.96
C THR A 54 9.49 -16.01 1.62
N ARG A 55 10.49 -16.48 0.86
CA ARG A 55 10.80 -15.95 -0.47
C ARG A 55 9.63 -16.15 -1.44
N SER A 56 9.03 -17.32 -1.47
CA SER A 56 7.90 -17.62 -2.34
C SER A 56 6.71 -16.71 -2.03
N VAL A 57 6.35 -16.56 -0.75
CA VAL A 57 5.25 -15.68 -0.31
C VAL A 57 5.53 -14.24 -0.69
N LEU A 58 6.73 -13.72 -0.41
CA LEU A 58 7.11 -12.36 -0.79
C LEU A 58 7.03 -12.14 -2.30
N TYR A 59 7.46 -13.12 -3.08
CA TYR A 59 7.44 -13.05 -4.54
C TYR A 59 6.01 -12.96 -5.10
N HIS A 60 5.07 -13.72 -4.52
CA HIS A 60 3.65 -13.67 -4.90
C HIS A 60 2.95 -12.37 -4.41
N MET A 61 3.50 -11.70 -3.40
CA MET A 61 2.98 -10.41 -2.92
C MET A 61 3.41 -9.21 -3.78
N VAL A 62 4.45 -9.32 -4.60
CA VAL A 62 5.01 -8.18 -5.35
C VAL A 62 3.98 -7.59 -6.32
N LEU A 63 3.33 -8.40 -7.15
CA LEU A 63 2.36 -7.91 -8.13
C LEU A 63 1.11 -7.27 -7.48
N PRO A 64 0.45 -7.91 -6.51
CA PRO A 64 -0.65 -7.28 -5.78
C PRO A 64 -0.24 -5.96 -5.10
N ALA A 65 0.92 -5.94 -4.45
CA ALA A 65 1.42 -4.74 -3.79
C ALA A 65 1.72 -3.61 -4.78
N LEU A 66 2.34 -3.91 -5.92
CA LEU A 66 2.60 -2.93 -6.97
C LEU A 66 1.32 -2.36 -7.58
N SER A 67 0.30 -3.18 -7.78
CA SER A 67 -0.98 -2.74 -8.34
C SER A 67 -1.69 -1.71 -7.47
N LEU A 68 -1.55 -1.82 -6.16
CA LEU A 68 -2.07 -0.86 -5.18
C LEU A 68 -1.12 0.34 -4.98
N ALA A 69 0.18 0.11 -4.99
CA ALA A 69 1.18 1.13 -4.71
C ALA A 69 1.35 2.14 -5.86
N LEU A 70 1.30 1.71 -7.12
CA LEU A 70 1.55 2.58 -8.27
C LEU A 70 0.57 3.77 -8.37
N PRO A 71 -0.76 3.58 -8.33
CA PRO A 71 -1.69 4.70 -8.34
C PRO A 71 -1.54 5.59 -7.12
N LEU A 72 -1.31 5.01 -5.94
CA LEU A 72 -1.09 5.76 -4.70
C LEU A 72 0.17 6.61 -4.77
N MET A 73 1.29 6.04 -5.23
CA MET A 73 2.55 6.78 -5.42
C MET A 73 2.38 7.95 -6.37
N ALA A 74 1.66 7.78 -7.47
CA ALA A 74 1.42 8.84 -8.44
C ALA A 74 0.64 10.03 -7.84
N ILE A 75 -0.38 9.74 -7.01
CA ILE A 75 -1.17 10.77 -6.33
C ILE A 75 -0.32 11.46 -5.27
N THR A 76 0.33 10.69 -4.39
CA THR A 76 1.16 11.21 -3.30
C THR A 76 2.32 12.06 -3.83
N ALA A 77 3.00 11.62 -4.89
CA ALA A 77 4.07 12.39 -5.52
C ALA A 77 3.57 13.74 -6.08
N ARG A 78 2.38 13.76 -6.67
CA ARG A 78 1.76 15.00 -7.18
C ARG A 78 1.43 15.97 -6.05
N VAL A 79 0.85 15.46 -4.96
CA VAL A 79 0.53 16.26 -3.78
C VAL A 79 1.81 16.82 -3.14
N LEU A 80 2.81 15.96 -2.92
CA LEU A 80 4.10 16.37 -2.34
C LEU A 80 4.77 17.45 -3.21
N LYS A 81 4.75 17.29 -4.53
CA LYS A 81 5.29 18.30 -5.46
C LYS A 81 4.54 19.63 -5.33
N SER A 82 3.22 19.61 -5.20
CA SER A 82 2.42 20.82 -5.02
C SER A 82 2.74 21.51 -3.70
N CYS A 83 2.80 20.76 -2.59
CA CYS A 83 3.16 21.28 -1.27
C CYS A 83 4.59 21.85 -1.27
N LEU A 84 5.54 21.14 -1.89
CA LEU A 84 6.92 21.59 -1.98
C LEU A 84 7.03 22.91 -2.79
N ASN A 85 6.30 23.01 -3.90
CA ASN A 85 6.28 24.25 -4.67
C ASN A 85 5.69 25.43 -3.89
N ALA A 86 4.63 25.19 -3.11
CA ALA A 86 4.06 26.21 -2.24
C ALA A 86 5.06 26.67 -1.16
N GLU A 87 5.76 25.73 -0.53
CA GLU A 87 6.77 26.05 0.49
C GLU A 87 7.99 26.78 -0.11
N MET A 88 8.42 26.45 -1.32
CA MET A 88 9.55 27.10 -2.00
C MET A 88 9.31 28.58 -2.31
N ASN A 89 8.06 29.05 -2.26
CA ASN A 89 7.66 30.45 -2.46
C ASN A 89 7.47 31.22 -1.15
N ARG A 90 7.74 30.60 0.02
CA ARG A 90 7.61 31.22 1.32
C ARG A 90 8.80 32.18 1.61
N GLU A 91 8.55 33.18 2.44
CA GLU A 91 9.54 34.20 2.80
C GLU A 91 10.78 33.62 3.48
N TYR A 92 10.64 32.60 4.33
CA TYR A 92 11.78 31.97 5.00
C TYR A 92 12.76 31.30 4.02
N ILE A 93 12.26 30.82 2.86
CA ILE A 93 13.10 30.29 1.79
C ILE A 93 13.89 31.41 1.12
N THR A 94 13.28 32.57 0.91
CA THR A 94 13.97 33.76 0.41
C THR A 94 15.09 34.20 1.35
N LEU A 95 14.82 34.20 2.66
CA LEU A 95 15.82 34.45 3.69
C LEU A 95 16.96 33.42 3.69
N ALA A 96 16.65 32.14 3.47
CA ALA A 96 17.67 31.09 3.37
C ALA A 96 18.56 31.29 2.14
N ARG A 97 17.99 31.75 1.02
CA ARG A 97 18.75 32.07 -0.20
C ARG A 97 19.67 33.27 0.00
N THR A 98 19.21 34.34 0.67
CA THR A 98 20.04 35.52 0.96
C THR A 98 21.18 35.21 1.92
N ARG A 99 21.02 34.21 2.80
CA ARG A 99 22.08 33.66 3.64
C ARG A 99 23.08 32.78 2.92
N GLY A 100 22.94 32.59 1.58
CA GLY A 100 23.88 31.82 0.76
C GLY A 100 23.72 30.30 0.88
N PHE A 101 22.61 29.79 1.41
CA PHE A 101 22.41 28.34 1.48
C PHE A 101 22.24 27.75 0.07
N GLY A 102 22.94 26.64 -0.20
CA GLY A 102 22.86 25.93 -1.47
C GLY A 102 21.44 25.36 -1.73
N ARG A 103 21.05 25.29 -3.00
CA ARG A 103 19.70 24.87 -3.44
C ARG A 103 19.27 23.50 -2.87
N LEU A 104 20.14 22.52 -2.83
CA LEU A 104 19.83 21.19 -2.29
C LEU A 104 19.54 21.25 -0.79
N ARG A 105 20.32 22.02 -0.01
CA ARG A 105 20.10 22.22 1.41
C ARG A 105 18.73 22.87 1.67
N ILE A 106 18.37 23.87 0.90
CA ILE A 106 17.07 24.54 1.00
C ILE A 106 15.92 23.55 0.73
N ILE A 107 16.04 22.75 -0.34
CA ILE A 107 14.99 21.76 -0.68
C ILE A 107 14.83 20.70 0.41
N TYR A 108 15.91 20.03 0.80
CA TYR A 108 15.82 18.86 1.68
C TYR A 108 15.64 19.21 3.15
N ARG A 109 16.21 20.30 3.61
CA ARG A 109 16.22 20.63 5.04
C ARG A 109 15.16 21.64 5.45
N GLU A 110 14.86 22.61 4.59
CA GLU A 110 13.93 23.69 4.89
C GLU A 110 12.54 23.44 4.29
N ALA A 111 12.44 23.22 2.97
CA ALA A 111 11.18 23.13 2.29
C ALA A 111 10.52 21.76 2.44
N LEU A 112 11.26 20.66 2.27
CA LEU A 112 10.72 19.29 2.29
C LEU A 112 10.13 18.95 3.66
N ARG A 113 10.80 19.33 4.74
CA ARG A 113 10.31 19.06 6.10
C ARG A 113 8.91 19.65 6.32
N ASN A 114 8.68 20.88 5.87
CA ASN A 114 7.40 21.55 6.03
C ASN A 114 6.36 21.06 5.02
N ALA A 115 6.80 20.70 3.80
CA ALA A 115 5.93 20.13 2.76
C ALA A 115 5.44 18.72 3.08
N LEU A 116 6.19 17.95 3.86
CA LEU A 116 5.79 16.59 4.26
C LEU A 116 4.56 16.58 5.17
N VAL A 117 4.39 17.54 6.06
CA VAL A 117 3.26 17.58 7.00
C VAL A 117 1.90 17.53 6.27
N PRO A 118 1.56 18.46 5.35
CA PRO A 118 0.30 18.37 4.62
C PRO A 118 0.26 17.20 3.64
N ALA A 119 1.41 16.76 3.10
CA ALA A 119 1.47 15.62 2.19
C ALA A 119 1.16 14.29 2.91
N THR A 120 1.65 14.09 4.14
CA THR A 120 1.35 12.89 4.93
C THR A 120 -0.10 12.88 5.40
N ALA A 121 -0.68 14.01 5.80
CA ALA A 121 -2.08 14.11 6.15
C ALA A 121 -3.00 13.68 4.99
N LEU A 122 -2.73 14.17 3.78
CA LEU A 122 -3.47 13.76 2.58
C LEU A 122 -3.22 12.29 2.19
N SER A 123 -2.03 11.76 2.46
CA SER A 123 -1.73 10.34 2.26
C SER A 123 -2.57 9.45 3.18
N GLY A 124 -2.89 9.90 4.39
CA GLY A 124 -3.79 9.20 5.32
C GLY A 124 -5.18 8.96 4.72
N VAL A 125 -5.74 9.97 4.07
CA VAL A 125 -7.02 9.84 3.36
C VAL A 125 -6.92 8.81 2.23
N GLN A 126 -5.81 8.75 1.51
CA GLN A 126 -5.61 7.79 0.43
C GLN A 126 -5.51 6.34 0.94
N PHE A 127 -4.97 6.11 2.13
CA PHE A 127 -4.97 4.78 2.74
C PHE A 127 -6.37 4.22 2.95
N THR A 128 -7.36 5.08 3.21
CA THR A 128 -8.76 4.66 3.31
C THR A 128 -9.26 4.04 2.00
N PHE A 129 -8.92 4.64 0.88
CA PHE A 129 -9.31 4.12 -0.44
C PHE A 129 -8.60 2.81 -0.79
N LEU A 130 -7.39 2.57 -0.25
CA LEU A 130 -6.69 1.29 -0.43
C LEU A 130 -7.47 0.11 0.12
N ILE A 131 -8.18 0.27 1.24
CA ILE A 131 -8.98 -0.82 1.83
C ILE A 131 -10.01 -1.32 0.81
N GLY A 132 -10.70 -0.40 0.10
CA GLY A 132 -11.62 -0.79 -0.97
C GLY A 132 -10.95 -1.42 -2.18
N GLY A 133 -9.80 -0.87 -2.60
CA GLY A 133 -9.00 -1.40 -3.71
C GLY A 133 -8.43 -2.78 -3.44
N THR A 134 -8.04 -3.06 -2.19
CA THR A 134 -7.50 -4.36 -1.77
C THR A 134 -8.48 -5.51 -2.04
N VAL A 135 -9.77 -5.31 -1.81
CA VAL A 135 -10.81 -6.32 -2.04
C VAL A 135 -10.79 -6.84 -3.49
N LEU A 136 -10.74 -5.90 -4.46
CA LEU A 136 -10.71 -6.26 -5.88
C LEU A 136 -9.39 -6.90 -6.28
N VAL A 137 -8.27 -6.39 -5.77
CA VAL A 137 -6.94 -6.92 -6.05
C VAL A 137 -6.78 -8.34 -5.49
N GLU A 138 -7.23 -8.60 -4.28
CA GLU A 138 -7.25 -9.96 -3.70
C GLU A 138 -8.04 -10.94 -4.58
N ARG A 139 -9.18 -10.50 -5.13
CA ARG A 139 -10.00 -11.34 -6.03
C ARG A 139 -9.31 -11.62 -7.35
N ILE A 140 -8.66 -10.62 -7.95
CA ILE A 140 -7.96 -10.74 -9.24
C ILE A 140 -6.76 -11.69 -9.13
N PHE A 141 -5.96 -11.57 -8.07
CA PHE A 141 -4.78 -12.41 -7.84
C PHE A 141 -5.09 -13.75 -7.15
N GLY A 142 -6.37 -14.00 -6.79
CA GLY A 142 -6.74 -15.20 -6.01
C GLY A 142 -6.04 -15.25 -4.65
N TYR A 143 -5.74 -14.10 -4.07
CA TYR A 143 -5.04 -14.01 -2.79
C TYR A 143 -6.04 -14.20 -1.64
N PRO A 144 -5.82 -15.15 -0.71
CA PRO A 144 -6.72 -15.37 0.41
C PRO A 144 -6.56 -14.24 1.44
N GLY A 145 -7.43 -13.26 1.40
CA GLY A 145 -7.43 -12.11 2.29
C GLY A 145 -8.81 -11.76 2.83
N ILE A 146 -8.85 -10.73 3.66
CA ILE A 146 -10.09 -10.24 4.31
C ILE A 146 -11.08 -9.71 3.25
N GLY A 147 -10.58 -9.14 2.16
CA GLY A 147 -11.42 -8.65 1.07
C GLY A 147 -12.14 -9.77 0.33
N ASN A 148 -11.46 -10.88 0.01
CA ASN A 148 -12.09 -12.06 -0.57
C ASN A 148 -13.15 -12.64 0.37
N MET A 149 -12.85 -12.72 1.67
CA MET A 149 -13.80 -13.16 2.69
C MET A 149 -15.05 -12.27 2.73
N ALA A 150 -14.89 -10.95 2.53
CA ALA A 150 -16.00 -10.02 2.48
C ALA A 150 -16.92 -10.27 1.27
N ILE A 151 -16.33 -10.53 0.09
CA ILE A 151 -17.11 -10.87 -1.11
C ILE A 151 -17.88 -12.17 -0.90
N ASP A 152 -17.22 -13.19 -0.39
CA ASP A 152 -17.85 -14.51 -0.14
C ASP A 152 -18.97 -14.41 0.91
N ALA A 153 -18.78 -13.61 1.96
CA ALA A 153 -19.82 -13.34 2.96
C ALA A 153 -21.07 -12.68 2.35
N VAL A 154 -20.88 -11.73 1.44
CA VAL A 154 -21.98 -11.07 0.74
C VAL A 154 -22.71 -12.04 -0.19
N ILE A 155 -21.99 -12.84 -0.95
CA ILE A 155 -22.56 -13.84 -1.87
C ILE A 155 -23.39 -14.87 -1.09
N ASN A 156 -22.86 -15.34 0.05
CA ASN A 156 -23.49 -16.32 0.91
C ASN A 156 -24.56 -15.73 1.84
N ARG A 157 -24.74 -14.38 1.83
CA ARG A 157 -25.65 -13.65 2.72
C ARG A 157 -25.42 -13.93 4.21
N ASP A 158 -24.15 -14.12 4.59
CA ASP A 158 -23.74 -14.35 5.98
C ASP A 158 -23.68 -13.01 6.73
N LEU A 159 -24.83 -12.59 7.29
CA LEU A 159 -24.93 -11.33 8.01
C LEU A 159 -23.99 -11.21 9.22
N PRO A 160 -23.83 -12.22 10.08
CA PRO A 160 -22.86 -12.17 11.17
C PRO A 160 -21.42 -11.93 10.69
N LEU A 161 -21.00 -12.61 9.63
CA LEU A 161 -19.66 -12.45 9.06
C LEU A 161 -19.47 -11.06 8.45
N ILE A 162 -20.47 -10.55 7.72
CA ILE A 162 -20.44 -9.19 7.16
C ILE A 162 -20.29 -8.15 8.27
N GLN A 163 -21.06 -8.26 9.36
CA GLN A 163 -20.95 -7.34 10.49
C GLN A 163 -19.57 -7.39 11.14
N GLY A 164 -19.02 -8.59 11.36
CA GLY A 164 -17.67 -8.78 11.90
C GLY A 164 -16.59 -8.15 11.01
N LEU A 165 -16.70 -8.30 9.69
CA LEU A 165 -15.77 -7.73 8.74
C LEU A 165 -15.85 -6.19 8.68
N VAL A 166 -17.06 -5.63 8.71
CA VAL A 166 -17.25 -4.17 8.78
C VAL A 166 -16.60 -3.58 10.04
N LEU A 167 -16.80 -4.23 11.20
CA LEU A 167 -16.14 -3.81 12.44
C LEU A 167 -14.62 -3.92 12.33
N THR A 168 -14.10 -4.99 11.74
CA THR A 168 -12.66 -5.19 11.53
C THR A 168 -12.08 -4.11 10.66
N PHE A 169 -12.71 -3.79 9.53
CA PHE A 169 -12.28 -2.69 8.66
C PHE A 169 -12.35 -1.34 9.35
N ALA A 170 -13.40 -1.07 10.15
CA ALA A 170 -13.52 0.16 10.90
C ALA A 170 -12.39 0.33 11.94
N VAL A 171 -12.07 -0.74 12.67
CA VAL A 171 -10.97 -0.74 13.65
C VAL A 171 -9.62 -0.53 12.94
N LEU A 172 -9.35 -1.26 11.85
CA LEU A 172 -8.12 -1.07 11.07
C LEU A 172 -8.00 0.36 10.54
N PHE A 173 -9.09 0.94 10.05
CA PHE A 173 -9.14 2.32 9.58
C PHE A 173 -8.76 3.30 10.70
N ILE A 174 -9.36 3.16 11.88
CA ILE A 174 -9.09 4.02 13.03
C ILE A 174 -7.61 3.89 13.46
N LEU A 175 -7.08 2.67 13.52
CA LEU A 175 -5.69 2.42 13.90
C LEU A 175 -4.69 3.04 12.91
N VAL A 176 -4.94 2.90 11.61
CA VAL A 176 -4.08 3.50 10.58
C VAL A 176 -4.11 5.02 10.66
N ASN A 177 -5.28 5.64 10.80
CA ASN A 177 -5.38 7.10 10.93
C ASN A 177 -4.71 7.59 12.22
N LEU A 178 -4.94 6.93 13.35
CA LEU A 178 -4.28 7.25 14.62
C LEU A 178 -2.75 7.18 14.49
N PHE A 179 -2.23 6.15 13.82
CA PHE A 179 -0.79 6.02 13.57
C PHE A 179 -0.25 7.16 12.71
N ILE A 180 -0.97 7.55 11.66
CA ILE A 180 -0.59 8.68 10.80
C ILE A 180 -0.60 9.98 11.59
N ASP A 181 -1.63 10.24 12.40
CA ASP A 181 -1.73 11.45 13.24
C ASP A 181 -0.57 11.55 14.23
N ILE A 182 -0.20 10.43 14.85
CA ILE A 182 0.97 10.39 15.76
C ILE A 182 2.28 10.66 15.00
N CYS A 183 2.41 10.22 13.76
CA CYS A 183 3.62 10.47 12.96
C CYS A 183 3.74 11.92 12.49
N ILE A 184 2.63 12.66 12.43
CA ILE A 184 2.59 14.06 11.96
C ILE A 184 2.83 15.04 13.13
N THR A 185 2.50 14.63 14.36
CA THR A 185 2.69 15.46 15.58
C THR A 185 4.13 15.46 16.04
#